data_63b0e08b001c0d19fb989ae3be369937
#
_entry.id   63b0e08b001c0d19fb989ae3be369937
#
_cell.length_a   1.000
_cell.length_b   1.000
_cell.length_c   1.000
_cell.angle_alpha   90.00
_cell.angle_beta   90.00
_cell.angle_gamma   90.00
#
_symmetry.space_group_name_H-M   'P 1'
#
loop_
_entity.id
_entity.type
_entity.pdbx_description
1 polymer ?
#
loop_
_entity_poly.entity_id
_entity_poly.type
_entity_poly.pdbx_seq_one_letter_code
_entity_poly.pdbx_strand_id
1 'polypeptide(L)'
;MKRLHWDIALRQATDSGQGLSAFLSRLSVLGMIIAVSVLLAALSVMNGFEREMRVRILSLVPHVTIRGYADDREWGQIQSDLAELSSVLRTLRFTDLDAMLTADGQAQVIRLAIADLQVLPVYESYLAPPISSLRANEVILGSALAASLGVRVGDRVSALYSVGAVGDRLVPGGLSVVSILDSETEIDQIFALAGPNSGKLNQLELGSGLSLTLSDPLVAAR
;
A
#
# COMPACT_ATOMS: atom_id res chain seq x y z
N MET A 1 45.24 -12.50 25.81
CA MET A 1 44.43 -12.65 27.04
C MET A 1 43.00 -13.17 26.79
N LYS A 2 42.29 -12.83 25.69
CA LYS A 2 40.90 -13.29 25.43
C LYS A 2 40.74 -14.83 25.23
N ARG A 3 41.71 -15.53 24.70
CA ARG A 3 41.64 -17.00 24.49
C ARG A 3 41.71 -17.78 25.83
N LEU A 4 42.45 -17.31 26.79
CA LEU A 4 42.59 -17.98 28.10
C LEU A 4 41.27 -18.03 28.87
N HIS A 5 40.47 -16.97 28.80
CA HIS A 5 39.16 -16.92 29.46
C HIS A 5 38.17 -17.89 28.84
N TRP A 6 38.22 -18.07 27.51
CA TRP A 6 37.39 -19.04 26.79
C TRP A 6 37.77 -20.49 27.13
N ASP A 7 39.06 -20.79 27.18
CA ASP A 7 39.55 -22.14 27.53
C ASP A 7 39.20 -22.51 28.96
N ILE A 8 39.30 -21.55 29.91
CA ILE A 8 38.91 -21.77 31.30
C ILE A 8 37.40 -21.96 31.43
N ALA A 9 36.59 -21.14 30.75
CA ALA A 9 35.14 -21.25 30.76
C ALA A 9 34.66 -22.58 30.15
N LEU A 10 35.26 -23.00 29.03
CA LEU A 10 34.94 -24.27 28.37
C LEU A 10 35.33 -25.47 29.24
N ARG A 11 36.49 -25.42 29.87
CA ARG A 11 36.98 -26.47 30.77
C ARG A 11 36.12 -26.58 32.02
N GLN A 12 35.66 -25.45 32.56
CA GLN A 12 34.78 -25.42 33.73
C GLN A 12 33.37 -25.92 33.43
N ALA A 13 32.89 -25.67 32.18
CA ALA A 13 31.60 -26.18 31.70
C ALA A 13 31.64 -27.68 31.37
N THR A 14 32.80 -28.23 31.00
CA THR A 14 33.01 -29.65 30.65
C THR A 14 33.59 -30.50 31.78
N ASP A 15 34.13 -29.89 32.87
CA ASP A 15 34.68 -30.61 34.01
C ASP A 15 33.53 -31.23 34.82
N SER A 16 33.17 -32.42 34.43
CA SER A 16 32.09 -33.20 35.00
C SER A 16 32.59 -33.99 36.22
N GLY A 17 32.63 -33.29 37.35
CA GLY A 17 32.57 -34.01 38.61
C GLY A 17 31.37 -34.94 38.60
N GLN A 18 31.59 -36.23 38.83
CA GLN A 18 30.51 -37.23 38.91
C GLN A 18 29.61 -36.88 40.10
N GLY A 19 28.45 -36.24 39.81
CA GLY A 19 27.51 -35.89 40.86
C GLY A 19 26.34 -35.06 40.38
N LEU A 20 25.33 -34.92 41.22
CA LEU A 20 24.11 -34.14 41.02
C LEU A 20 24.39 -32.71 40.56
N SER A 21 25.48 -32.11 41.05
CA SER A 21 25.91 -30.75 40.70
C SER A 21 26.24 -30.60 39.22
N ALA A 22 26.91 -31.56 38.61
CA ALA A 22 27.24 -31.54 37.18
C ALA A 22 25.98 -31.72 36.29
N PHE A 23 25.04 -32.54 36.73
CA PHE A 23 23.75 -32.70 36.08
C PHE A 23 22.93 -31.38 36.09
N LEU A 24 22.82 -30.75 37.26
CA LEU A 24 22.12 -29.48 37.41
C LEU A 24 22.76 -28.35 36.56
N SER A 25 24.09 -28.29 36.51
CA SER A 25 24.83 -27.34 35.70
C SER A 25 24.53 -27.53 34.21
N ARG A 26 24.56 -28.78 33.71
CA ARG A 26 24.22 -29.07 32.31
C ARG A 26 22.78 -28.75 31.97
N LEU A 27 21.83 -29.05 32.85
CA LEU A 27 20.42 -28.72 32.70
C LEU A 27 20.22 -27.21 32.65
N SER A 28 20.90 -26.45 33.50
CA SER A 28 20.85 -24.98 33.50
C SER A 28 21.39 -24.39 32.21
N VAL A 29 22.53 -24.88 31.71
CA VAL A 29 23.11 -24.44 30.44
C VAL A 29 22.15 -24.78 29.26
N LEU A 30 21.59 -25.98 29.26
CA LEU A 30 20.61 -26.38 28.23
C LEU A 30 19.37 -25.47 28.25
N GLY A 31 18.84 -25.20 29.44
CA GLY A 31 17.72 -24.27 29.62
C GLY A 31 18.02 -22.87 29.09
N MET A 32 19.22 -22.36 29.37
CA MET A 32 19.67 -21.07 28.85
C MET A 32 19.80 -21.05 27.34
N ILE A 33 20.36 -22.10 26.73
CA ILE A 33 20.48 -22.24 25.27
C ILE A 33 19.09 -22.22 24.62
N ILE A 34 18.15 -23.00 25.16
CA ILE A 34 16.78 -23.05 24.65
C ILE A 34 16.11 -21.68 24.77
N ALA A 35 16.21 -21.03 25.92
CA ALA A 35 15.62 -19.72 26.16
C ALA A 35 16.15 -18.64 25.18
N VAL A 36 17.47 -18.61 25.00
CA VAL A 36 18.09 -17.67 24.03
C VAL A 36 17.69 -18.01 22.58
N SER A 37 17.64 -19.29 22.24
CA SER A 37 17.22 -19.72 20.89
C SER A 37 15.79 -19.33 20.59
N VAL A 38 14.86 -19.49 21.53
CA VAL A 38 13.45 -19.08 21.38
C VAL A 38 13.36 -17.57 21.26
N LEU A 39 14.12 -16.83 22.07
CA LEU A 39 14.14 -15.36 21.97
C LEU A 39 14.64 -14.86 20.61
N LEU A 40 15.75 -15.45 20.13
CA LEU A 40 16.30 -15.10 18.80
C LEU A 40 15.32 -15.46 17.68
N ALA A 41 14.66 -16.60 17.76
CA ALA A 41 13.65 -16.99 16.80
C ALA A 41 12.46 -16.03 16.79
N ALA A 42 11.96 -15.63 17.95
CA ALA A 42 10.87 -14.67 18.08
C ALA A 42 11.24 -13.29 17.49
N LEU A 43 12.43 -12.78 17.80
CA LEU A 43 12.93 -11.53 17.24
C LEU A 43 13.13 -11.61 15.72
N SER A 44 13.61 -12.75 15.21
CA SER A 44 13.80 -12.96 13.77
C SER A 44 12.46 -12.94 13.02
N VAL A 45 11.44 -13.62 13.56
CA VAL A 45 10.07 -13.62 12.99
C VAL A 45 9.48 -12.21 13.03
N MET A 46 9.64 -11.50 14.16
CA MET A 46 9.10 -10.14 14.27
C MET A 46 9.75 -9.17 13.27
N ASN A 47 11.08 -9.22 13.12
CA ASN A 47 11.79 -8.39 12.14
C ASN A 47 11.42 -8.75 10.70
N GLY A 48 11.24 -10.04 10.40
CA GLY A 48 10.78 -10.50 9.10
C GLY A 48 9.37 -10.02 8.77
N PHE A 49 8.46 -10.13 9.74
CA PHE A 49 7.08 -9.67 9.61
C PHE A 49 7.00 -8.14 9.40
N GLU A 50 7.73 -7.36 10.21
CA GLU A 50 7.77 -5.90 10.07
C GLU A 50 8.25 -5.50 8.67
N ARG A 51 9.29 -6.16 8.16
CA ARG A 51 9.82 -5.89 6.82
C ARG A 51 8.80 -6.22 5.73
N GLU A 52 8.14 -7.37 5.82
CA GLU A 52 7.14 -7.81 4.84
C GLU A 52 5.92 -6.88 4.85
N MET A 53 5.40 -6.53 6.03
CA MET A 53 4.30 -5.57 6.16
C MET A 53 4.66 -4.21 5.56
N ARG A 54 5.85 -3.72 5.83
CA ARG A 54 6.34 -2.44 5.30
C ARG A 54 6.40 -2.46 3.76
N VAL A 55 6.93 -3.52 3.17
CA VAL A 55 7.05 -3.63 1.70
C VAL A 55 5.67 -3.71 1.06
N ARG A 56 4.75 -4.51 1.58
CA ARG A 56 3.42 -4.69 1.00
C ARG A 56 2.55 -3.44 1.09
N ILE A 57 2.50 -2.80 2.26
CA ILE A 57 1.63 -1.64 2.46
C ILE A 57 2.20 -0.39 1.79
N LEU A 58 3.49 -0.12 1.98
CA LEU A 58 4.11 1.11 1.48
C LEU A 58 4.34 1.10 -0.04
N SER A 59 4.32 -0.06 -0.70
CA SER A 59 4.46 -0.12 -2.16
C SER A 59 3.21 0.34 -2.92
N LEU A 60 2.04 0.20 -2.29
CA LEU A 60 0.75 0.52 -2.92
C LEU A 60 0.24 1.93 -2.59
N VAL A 61 0.75 2.53 -1.51
CA VAL A 61 0.31 3.85 -1.06
C VAL A 61 1.41 4.89 -1.33
N PRO A 62 1.09 6.03 -1.95
CA PRO A 62 2.06 7.10 -2.12
C PRO A 62 2.53 7.62 -0.76
N HIS A 63 3.83 7.89 -0.64
CA HIS A 63 4.44 8.32 0.62
C HIS A 63 4.11 9.77 0.98
N VAL A 64 3.94 10.61 -0.05
CA VAL A 64 3.54 12.02 0.11
C VAL A 64 2.47 12.33 -0.91
N THR A 65 1.47 13.08 -0.49
CA THR A 65 0.41 13.59 -1.37
C THR A 65 0.34 15.11 -1.23
N ILE A 66 0.60 15.80 -2.33
CA ILE A 66 0.44 17.26 -2.43
C ILE A 66 -0.91 17.51 -3.09
N ARG A 67 -1.79 18.23 -2.42
CA ARG A 67 -3.12 18.60 -2.91
C ARG A 67 -3.22 20.09 -3.09
N GLY A 68 -3.91 20.54 -4.13
CA GLY A 68 -4.11 21.97 -4.36
C GLY A 68 -5.01 22.22 -5.57
N TYR A 69 -5.24 23.50 -5.79
CA TYR A 69 -5.94 24.02 -6.95
C TYR A 69 -4.89 24.78 -7.78
N ALA A 70 -4.21 24.06 -8.64
CA ALA A 70 -3.25 24.65 -9.57
C ALA A 70 -3.67 24.30 -11.00
N ASP A 71 -3.30 25.14 -11.94
CA ASP A 71 -3.56 24.84 -13.35
C ASP A 71 -2.58 23.75 -13.87
N ASP A 72 -2.81 23.29 -15.09
CA ASP A 72 -2.00 22.21 -15.67
C ASP A 72 -0.52 22.60 -15.85
N ARG A 73 -0.21 23.88 -16.03
CA ARG A 73 1.15 24.37 -16.18
C ARG A 73 1.86 24.42 -14.84
N GLU A 74 1.19 24.90 -13.82
CA GLU A 74 1.72 24.95 -12.46
C GLU A 74 2.01 23.52 -11.95
N TRP A 75 1.08 22.58 -12.15
CA TRP A 75 1.32 21.19 -11.80
C TRP A 75 2.49 20.57 -12.58
N GLY A 76 2.65 20.91 -13.85
CA GLY A 76 3.78 20.46 -14.66
C GLY A 76 5.13 20.99 -14.17
N GLN A 77 5.19 22.26 -13.72
CA GLN A 77 6.38 22.84 -13.12
C GLN A 77 6.72 22.18 -11.79
N ILE A 78 5.74 22.07 -10.88
CA ILE A 78 5.94 21.40 -9.58
C ILE A 78 6.42 19.95 -9.79
N GLN A 79 5.84 19.24 -10.76
CA GLN A 79 6.27 17.87 -11.07
C GLN A 79 7.71 17.79 -11.56
N SER A 80 8.15 18.72 -12.40
CA SER A 80 9.54 18.76 -12.89
C SER A 80 10.51 19.09 -11.76
N ASP A 81 10.19 20.08 -10.92
CA ASP A 81 11.03 20.47 -9.80
C ASP A 81 11.20 19.32 -8.78
N LEU A 82 10.11 18.58 -8.53
CA LEU A 82 10.13 17.42 -7.65
C LEU A 82 10.90 16.23 -8.24
N ALA A 83 10.86 16.05 -9.55
CA ALA A 83 11.61 14.99 -10.24
C ALA A 83 13.13 15.17 -10.18
N GLU A 84 13.63 16.40 -9.96
CA GLU A 84 15.05 16.68 -9.76
C GLU A 84 15.56 16.27 -8.38
N LEU A 85 14.66 16.01 -7.42
CA LEU A 85 15.06 15.58 -6.08
C LEU A 85 15.47 14.09 -6.09
N SER A 86 16.68 13.80 -5.66
CA SER A 86 17.23 12.44 -5.62
C SER A 86 16.48 11.47 -4.71
N SER A 87 15.68 11.99 -3.79
CA SER A 87 14.83 11.20 -2.88
C SER A 87 13.50 10.77 -3.52
N VAL A 88 13.11 11.37 -4.64
CA VAL A 88 11.84 11.10 -5.33
C VAL A 88 12.06 10.05 -6.41
N LEU A 89 11.45 8.88 -6.25
CA LEU A 89 11.49 7.80 -7.25
C LEU A 89 10.46 7.99 -8.36
N ARG A 90 9.30 8.50 -8.00
CA ARG A 90 8.18 8.68 -8.93
C ARG A 90 7.26 9.80 -8.46
N THR A 91 6.78 10.57 -9.43
CA THR A 91 5.74 11.59 -9.23
C THR A 91 4.60 11.26 -10.16
N LEU A 92 3.39 11.10 -9.63
CA LEU A 92 2.19 10.80 -10.40
C LEU A 92 1.13 11.85 -10.13
N ARG A 93 0.54 12.36 -11.18
CA ARG A 93 -0.62 13.23 -11.08
C ARG A 93 -1.89 12.41 -10.87
N PHE A 94 -2.74 12.84 -9.97
CA PHE A 94 -4.04 12.24 -9.73
C PHE A 94 -5.10 13.32 -9.51
N THR A 95 -6.33 12.92 -9.77
CA THR A 95 -7.53 13.68 -9.40
C THR A 95 -8.41 12.73 -8.64
N ASP A 96 -8.89 13.13 -7.49
CA ASP A 96 -9.82 12.33 -6.70
C ASP A 96 -11.10 13.11 -6.38
N LEU A 97 -12.19 12.39 -6.28
CA LEU A 97 -13.49 12.94 -5.93
C LEU A 97 -14.28 11.93 -5.12
N ASP A 98 -15.18 12.44 -4.28
CA ASP A 98 -16.10 11.59 -3.58
C ASP A 98 -17.21 11.10 -4.55
N ALA A 99 -17.45 9.80 -4.55
CA ALA A 99 -18.44 9.18 -5.40
C ALA A 99 -19.22 8.12 -4.62
N MET A 100 -20.50 7.98 -4.96
CA MET A 100 -21.29 6.84 -4.54
C MET A 100 -21.42 5.88 -5.71
N LEU A 101 -20.92 4.67 -5.56
CA LEU A 101 -21.12 3.58 -6.52
C LEU A 101 -22.34 2.76 -6.12
N THR A 102 -23.15 2.41 -7.10
CA THR A 102 -24.34 1.57 -6.89
C THR A 102 -24.43 0.46 -7.93
N ALA A 103 -24.72 -0.76 -7.47
CA ALA A 103 -24.99 -1.91 -8.31
C ALA A 103 -25.94 -2.87 -7.55
N ASP A 104 -26.88 -3.46 -8.24
CA ASP A 104 -27.80 -4.50 -7.71
C ASP A 104 -28.44 -4.15 -6.34
N GLY A 105 -28.77 -2.86 -6.14
CA GLY A 105 -29.36 -2.38 -4.89
C GLY A 105 -28.39 -2.16 -3.74
N GLN A 106 -27.10 -2.44 -3.94
CA GLN A 106 -26.03 -2.11 -2.99
C GLN A 106 -25.45 -0.74 -3.33
N ALA A 107 -25.03 0.01 -2.30
CA ALA A 107 -24.41 1.32 -2.47
C ALA A 107 -23.20 1.46 -1.56
N GLN A 108 -22.11 2.01 -2.11
CA GLN A 108 -20.89 2.28 -1.38
C GLN A 108 -20.40 3.70 -1.67
N VAL A 109 -20.07 4.43 -0.61
CA VAL A 109 -19.43 5.74 -0.74
C VAL A 109 -17.92 5.54 -0.71
N ILE A 110 -17.27 6.01 -1.76
CA ILE A 110 -15.84 5.82 -1.94
C ILE A 110 -15.18 7.12 -2.40
N ARG A 111 -13.87 7.17 -2.29
CA ARG A 111 -13.06 8.16 -3.00
C ARG A 111 -12.57 7.55 -4.31
N LEU A 112 -13.13 8.03 -5.42
CA LEU A 112 -12.76 7.61 -6.76
C LEU A 112 -11.53 8.39 -7.21
N ALA A 113 -10.44 7.69 -7.50
CA ALA A 113 -9.28 8.27 -8.14
C ALA A 113 -9.45 8.23 -9.67
N ILE A 114 -9.11 9.32 -10.33
CA ILE A 114 -8.98 9.38 -11.79
C ILE A 114 -7.49 9.44 -12.08
N ALA A 115 -7.01 8.43 -12.77
CA ALA A 115 -5.58 8.28 -12.97
C ALA A 115 -5.15 8.62 -14.39
N ASP A 116 -3.97 9.20 -14.49
CA ASP A 116 -3.19 9.17 -15.71
C ASP A 116 -2.71 7.72 -15.96
N LEU A 117 -2.52 7.35 -17.23
CA LEU A 117 -2.10 6.01 -17.67
C LEU A 117 -0.80 5.52 -17.02
N GLN A 118 0.02 6.43 -16.51
CA GLN A 118 1.28 6.13 -15.81
C GLN A 118 1.10 5.45 -14.44
N VAL A 119 -0.12 5.38 -13.92
CA VAL A 119 -0.42 4.77 -12.62
C VAL A 119 -0.57 3.25 -12.72
N LEU A 120 -1.04 2.74 -13.84
CA LEU A 120 -1.34 1.31 -14.03
C LEU A 120 -0.16 0.36 -13.73
N PRO A 121 1.09 0.66 -14.15
CA PRO A 121 2.22 -0.23 -13.85
C PRO A 121 2.48 -0.46 -12.36
N VAL A 122 2.00 0.44 -11.50
CA VAL A 122 2.13 0.29 -10.03
C VAL A 122 1.28 -0.88 -9.53
N TYR A 123 0.14 -1.11 -10.16
CA TYR A 123 -0.85 -2.08 -9.73
C TYR A 123 -0.87 -3.36 -10.58
N GLU A 124 -0.09 -3.42 -11.66
CA GLU A 124 -0.16 -4.47 -12.69
C GLU A 124 -0.10 -5.89 -12.11
N SER A 125 0.75 -6.12 -11.10
CA SER A 125 0.91 -7.43 -10.47
C SER A 125 -0.29 -7.88 -9.62
N TYR A 126 -1.18 -6.95 -9.29
CA TYR A 126 -2.35 -7.19 -8.44
C TYR A 126 -3.67 -7.16 -9.23
N LEU A 127 -3.62 -6.91 -10.54
CA LEU A 127 -4.80 -6.79 -11.40
C LEU A 127 -5.23 -8.14 -11.96
N ALA A 128 -6.51 -8.44 -11.86
CA ALA A 128 -7.15 -9.62 -12.42
C ALA A 128 -8.42 -9.23 -13.20
N PRO A 129 -8.45 -9.33 -14.54
CA PRO A 129 -7.35 -9.61 -15.46
C PRO A 129 -6.33 -8.45 -15.56
N PRO A 130 -5.08 -8.72 -15.96
CA PRO A 130 -4.10 -7.66 -16.19
C PRO A 130 -4.56 -6.78 -17.34
N ILE A 131 -4.41 -5.46 -17.18
CA ILE A 131 -4.74 -4.46 -18.19
C ILE A 131 -3.60 -3.48 -18.35
N SER A 132 -3.33 -3.05 -19.57
CA SER A 132 -2.27 -2.09 -19.88
C SER A 132 -2.79 -0.66 -20.12
N SER A 133 -4.09 -0.49 -20.22
CA SER A 133 -4.73 0.82 -20.43
C SER A 133 -6.10 0.86 -19.80
N LEU A 134 -6.52 2.03 -19.37
CA LEU A 134 -7.84 2.30 -18.82
C LEU A 134 -8.50 3.39 -19.64
N ARG A 135 -9.66 3.10 -20.22
CA ARG A 135 -10.40 4.01 -21.08
C ARG A 135 -11.38 4.86 -20.29
N ALA A 136 -11.94 5.86 -20.95
CA ALA A 136 -13.06 6.62 -20.38
C ALA A 136 -14.22 5.69 -19.99
N ASN A 137 -14.83 5.95 -18.84
CA ASN A 137 -15.93 5.15 -18.27
C ASN A 137 -15.56 3.69 -17.91
N GLU A 138 -14.27 3.36 -17.84
CA GLU A 138 -13.79 2.11 -17.29
C GLU A 138 -13.30 2.34 -15.85
N VAL A 139 -13.44 1.31 -15.01
CA VAL A 139 -13.01 1.37 -13.60
C VAL A 139 -12.37 0.07 -13.17
N ILE A 140 -11.34 0.20 -12.34
CA ILE A 140 -10.77 -0.88 -11.55
C ILE A 140 -11.31 -0.73 -10.14
N LEU A 141 -11.83 -1.80 -9.57
CA LEU A 141 -12.29 -1.86 -8.19
C LEU A 141 -11.42 -2.80 -7.37
N GLY A 142 -11.24 -2.49 -6.09
CA GLY A 142 -10.64 -3.44 -5.15
C GLY A 142 -11.52 -4.67 -4.95
N SER A 143 -10.94 -5.81 -4.65
CA SER A 143 -11.65 -7.10 -4.55
C SER A 143 -12.75 -7.07 -3.48
N ALA A 144 -12.48 -6.48 -2.32
CA ALA A 144 -13.45 -6.35 -1.25
C ALA A 144 -14.58 -5.37 -1.59
N LEU A 145 -14.27 -4.26 -2.28
CA LEU A 145 -15.27 -3.29 -2.75
C LEU A 145 -16.18 -3.92 -3.83
N ALA A 146 -15.61 -4.64 -4.80
CA ALA A 146 -16.37 -5.34 -5.83
C ALA A 146 -17.30 -6.40 -5.21
N ALA A 147 -16.82 -7.15 -4.23
CA ALA A 147 -17.63 -8.12 -3.49
C ALA A 147 -18.78 -7.45 -2.73
N SER A 148 -18.56 -6.30 -2.09
CA SER A 148 -19.59 -5.56 -1.36
C SER A 148 -20.69 -5.00 -2.26
N LEU A 149 -20.35 -4.67 -3.51
CA LEU A 149 -21.29 -4.22 -4.55
C LEU A 149 -21.92 -5.38 -5.32
N GLY A 150 -21.43 -6.62 -5.14
CA GLY A 150 -21.91 -7.80 -5.87
C GLY A 150 -21.52 -7.82 -7.36
N VAL A 151 -20.47 -7.08 -7.75
CA VAL A 151 -20.07 -6.92 -9.15
C VAL A 151 -18.82 -7.71 -9.52
N ARG A 152 -18.70 -8.04 -10.80
CA ARG A 152 -17.57 -8.75 -11.40
C ARG A 152 -17.02 -7.96 -12.60
N VAL A 153 -15.88 -8.40 -13.09
CA VAL A 153 -15.31 -7.89 -14.34
C VAL A 153 -16.32 -8.08 -15.48
N GLY A 154 -16.57 -7.01 -16.22
CA GLY A 154 -17.56 -6.94 -17.29
C GLY A 154 -18.88 -6.29 -16.87
N ASP A 155 -19.17 -6.19 -15.57
CA ASP A 155 -20.40 -5.57 -15.09
C ASP A 155 -20.34 -4.04 -15.17
N ARG A 156 -21.50 -3.42 -15.02
CA ARG A 156 -21.64 -1.96 -14.96
C ARG A 156 -22.07 -1.52 -13.58
N VAL A 157 -21.41 -0.47 -13.08
CA VAL A 157 -21.78 0.23 -11.85
C VAL A 157 -22.28 1.63 -12.20
N SER A 158 -23.33 2.05 -11.53
CA SER A 158 -23.76 3.45 -11.57
C SER A 158 -22.94 4.25 -10.59
N ALA A 159 -22.49 5.42 -11.01
CA ALA A 159 -21.71 6.33 -10.17
C ALA A 159 -22.47 7.65 -10.00
N LEU A 160 -22.45 8.18 -8.79
CA LEU A 160 -22.94 9.51 -8.48
C LEU A 160 -21.77 10.30 -7.90
N TYR A 161 -21.27 11.24 -8.68
CA TYR A 161 -20.10 12.04 -8.33
C TYR A 161 -20.50 13.29 -7.55
N SER A 162 -19.84 13.54 -6.45
CA SER A 162 -19.95 14.77 -5.68
C SER A 162 -18.92 15.78 -6.18
N VAL A 163 -19.36 16.92 -6.67
CA VAL A 163 -18.53 17.90 -7.35
C VAL A 163 -18.75 19.29 -6.75
N GLY A 164 -17.70 20.10 -6.76
CA GLY A 164 -17.69 21.45 -6.19
C GLY A 164 -16.98 21.49 -4.83
N ALA A 165 -16.59 22.69 -4.41
CA ALA A 165 -15.81 22.89 -3.18
C ALA A 165 -16.53 22.41 -1.91
N VAL A 166 -17.84 22.27 -1.93
CA VAL A 166 -18.70 21.86 -0.82
C VAL A 166 -19.51 20.58 -1.15
N GLY A 167 -19.27 19.97 -2.35
CA GLY A 167 -20.03 18.80 -2.79
C GLY A 167 -21.50 19.07 -3.10
N ASP A 168 -21.81 20.29 -3.48
CA ASP A 168 -23.17 20.82 -3.69
C ASP A 168 -23.81 20.35 -5.00
N ARG A 169 -23.04 19.73 -5.89
CA ARG A 169 -23.51 19.24 -7.18
C ARG A 169 -23.26 17.76 -7.36
N LEU A 170 -24.33 16.99 -7.59
CA LEU A 170 -24.26 15.57 -7.88
C LEU A 170 -24.38 15.35 -9.40
N VAL A 171 -23.43 14.60 -9.97
CA VAL A 171 -23.39 14.30 -11.40
C VAL A 171 -23.47 12.79 -11.57
N PRO A 172 -24.51 12.27 -12.28
CA PRO A 172 -24.62 10.85 -12.53
C PRO A 172 -23.68 10.41 -13.66
N GLY A 173 -23.11 9.21 -13.51
CA GLY A 173 -22.28 8.54 -14.49
C GLY A 173 -22.44 7.03 -14.44
N GLY A 174 -21.83 6.36 -15.39
CA GLY A 174 -21.79 4.90 -15.44
C GLY A 174 -20.36 4.45 -15.74
N LEU A 175 -19.91 3.42 -15.05
CA LEU A 175 -18.58 2.86 -15.19
C LEU A 175 -18.68 1.36 -15.49
N SER A 176 -17.81 0.86 -16.35
CA SER A 176 -17.68 -0.58 -16.64
C SER A 176 -16.49 -1.13 -15.86
N VAL A 177 -16.68 -2.18 -15.11
CA VAL A 177 -15.60 -2.85 -14.35
C VAL A 177 -14.74 -3.65 -15.30
N VAL A 178 -13.48 -3.25 -15.50
CA VAL A 178 -12.57 -3.91 -16.46
C VAL A 178 -11.53 -4.79 -15.79
N SER A 179 -11.22 -4.53 -14.52
CA SER A 179 -10.31 -5.34 -13.74
C SER A 179 -10.61 -5.20 -12.24
N ILE A 180 -10.15 -6.14 -11.46
CA ILE A 180 -10.25 -6.12 -10.00
C ILE A 180 -8.83 -6.13 -9.44
N LEU A 181 -8.56 -5.24 -8.48
CA LEU A 181 -7.33 -5.20 -7.71
C LEU A 181 -7.48 -6.15 -6.52
N ASP A 182 -6.58 -7.09 -6.41
CA ASP A 182 -6.51 -8.03 -5.29
C ASP A 182 -5.11 -7.95 -4.65
N SER A 183 -4.99 -7.05 -3.69
CA SER A 183 -3.74 -6.81 -2.97
C SER A 183 -3.64 -7.55 -1.65
N GLU A 184 -4.72 -8.25 -1.25
CA GLU A 184 -4.86 -8.89 0.06
C GLU A 184 -4.67 -7.90 1.24
N THR A 185 -5.00 -6.62 1.02
CA THR A 185 -4.88 -5.57 2.03
C THR A 185 -6.21 -4.83 2.24
N GLU A 186 -6.28 -3.99 3.27
CA GLU A 186 -7.46 -3.14 3.52
C GLU A 186 -7.72 -2.12 2.41
N ILE A 187 -6.73 -1.86 1.55
CA ILE A 187 -6.88 -0.98 0.38
C ILE A 187 -7.99 -1.48 -0.55
N ASP A 188 -8.16 -2.79 -0.65
CA ASP A 188 -9.17 -3.42 -1.52
C ASP A 188 -10.61 -3.02 -1.14
N GLN A 189 -10.84 -2.51 0.07
CA GLN A 189 -12.16 -2.05 0.52
C GLN A 189 -12.54 -0.68 -0.03
N ILE A 190 -11.54 0.16 -0.32
CA ILE A 190 -11.73 1.57 -0.70
C ILE A 190 -11.18 1.91 -2.07
N PHE A 191 -10.47 0.96 -2.70
CA PHE A 191 -9.78 1.23 -3.97
C PHE A 191 -10.78 1.30 -5.12
N ALA A 192 -10.78 2.44 -5.81
CA ALA A 192 -11.46 2.60 -7.08
C ALA A 192 -10.67 3.57 -7.95
N LEU A 193 -10.30 3.11 -9.14
CA LEU A 193 -9.50 3.86 -10.11
C LEU A 193 -10.26 3.92 -11.43
N ALA A 194 -10.71 5.10 -11.82
CA ALA A 194 -11.39 5.34 -13.11
C ALA A 194 -10.41 5.85 -14.17
N GLY A 195 -10.71 5.54 -15.41
CA GLY A 195 -9.95 6.00 -16.54
C GLY A 195 -10.05 7.52 -16.76
N PRO A 196 -9.08 8.10 -17.47
CA PRO A 196 -9.10 9.52 -17.81
C PRO A 196 -10.36 9.84 -18.61
N ASN A 197 -10.89 11.04 -18.43
CA ASN A 197 -12.10 11.51 -19.13
C ASN A 197 -13.37 10.69 -18.83
N SER A 198 -13.46 10.05 -17.67
CA SER A 198 -14.65 9.32 -17.24
C SER A 198 -15.83 10.28 -17.07
N GLY A 199 -16.68 10.32 -18.07
CA GLY A 199 -17.88 11.12 -18.09
C GLY A 199 -17.65 12.63 -18.24
N LYS A 200 -18.60 13.42 -17.72
CA LYS A 200 -18.54 14.89 -17.71
C LYS A 200 -17.53 15.47 -16.73
N LEU A 201 -16.68 14.64 -16.15
CA LEU A 201 -15.75 15.03 -15.08
C LEU A 201 -14.67 16.01 -15.56
N ASN A 202 -14.31 15.99 -16.86
CA ASN A 202 -13.36 16.93 -17.45
C ASN A 202 -13.80 18.40 -17.43
N GLN A 203 -15.08 18.66 -17.19
CA GLN A 203 -15.64 20.02 -17.17
C GLN A 203 -15.78 20.56 -15.75
N LEU A 204 -15.32 19.80 -14.75
CA LEU A 204 -15.53 20.09 -13.35
C LEU A 204 -14.21 20.51 -12.72
N GLU A 205 -14.28 21.53 -11.88
CA GLU A 205 -13.15 21.91 -11.02
C GLU A 205 -12.93 20.81 -9.96
N LEU A 206 -12.17 19.82 -10.33
CA LEU A 206 -11.81 18.69 -9.44
C LEU A 206 -10.52 19.02 -8.71
N GLY A 207 -10.48 18.70 -7.44
CA GLY A 207 -9.24 18.73 -6.68
C GLY A 207 -8.21 17.83 -7.35
N SER A 208 -7.07 18.40 -7.70
CA SER A 208 -5.95 17.64 -8.27
C SER A 208 -4.77 17.62 -7.32
N GLY A 209 -3.84 16.71 -7.53
CA GLY A 209 -2.66 16.60 -6.70
C GLY A 209 -1.55 15.79 -7.36
N LEU A 210 -0.42 15.79 -6.69
CA LEU A 210 0.72 14.96 -7.02
C LEU A 210 0.93 13.94 -5.91
N SER A 211 1.07 12.68 -6.28
CA SER A 211 1.50 11.61 -5.40
C SER A 211 2.96 11.31 -5.64
N LEU A 212 3.73 11.22 -4.57
CA LEU A 212 5.17 11.03 -4.59
C LEU A 212 5.51 9.68 -3.96
N THR A 213 6.32 8.92 -4.67
CA THR A 213 6.96 7.73 -4.12
C THR A 213 8.41 8.07 -3.83
N LEU A 214 8.84 7.96 -2.58
CA LEU A 214 10.18 8.27 -2.13
C LEU A 214 11.02 6.99 -2.05
N SER A 215 12.35 7.14 -2.16
CA SER A 215 13.31 6.06 -1.96
C SER A 215 13.30 5.53 -0.51
N ASP A 216 13.06 6.43 0.45
CA ASP A 216 12.86 6.10 1.86
C ASP A 216 11.60 6.80 2.37
N PRO A 217 10.54 6.04 2.71
CA PRO A 217 9.29 6.60 3.24
C PRO A 217 9.45 7.42 4.52
N LEU A 218 10.49 7.16 5.30
CA LEU A 218 10.74 7.84 6.57
C LEU A 218 11.28 9.27 6.39
N VAL A 219 11.76 9.61 5.22
CA VAL A 219 12.22 10.98 4.90
C VAL A 219 11.04 11.93 4.74
N ALA A 220 9.85 11.43 4.43
CA ALA A 220 8.64 12.25 4.28
C ALA A 220 8.20 12.95 5.59
N ALA A 221 8.66 12.45 6.75
CA ALA A 221 8.29 12.98 8.07
C ALA A 221 9.29 13.99 8.63
N ARG A 222 10.33 14.36 7.90
CA ARG A 222 11.35 15.36 8.26
C ARG A 222 11.23 16.60 7.41
#